data_402a8412cd8633a09a5aebaa10bd5990
#
_entry.id   402a8412cd8633a09a5aebaa10bd5990
#
_cell.length_a   1.000
_cell.length_b   1.000
_cell.length_c   1.000
_cell.angle_alpha   90.00
_cell.angle_beta   90.00
_cell.angle_gamma   90.00
#
_symmetry.space_group_name_H-M   'P 1'
#
loop_
_entity.id
_entity.type
_entity.pdbx_description
1 polymer ?
#
loop_
_entity_poly.entity_id
_entity_poly.type
_entity_poly.pdbx_seq_one_letter_code
_entity_poly.pdbx_strand_id
1 'polypeptide(L)'
;MATASIEVSGPNAERLAGELRAALVTAIQPGGSVSPVEVERSADLVIAIIGLVFSGVGTARTIWDWWHDRRSEGVKVKILLDDGTQVDLSGVDQKQLEITLDRRTRH
;
A
#
# COMPACT_ATOMS: atom_id res chain seq x y z
N MET A 1 -7.88 1.88 14.97
CA MET A 1 -7.33 1.34 13.73
C MET A 1 -7.70 2.19 12.54
N ALA A 2 -6.86 2.20 11.53
CA ALA A 2 -7.12 2.94 10.31
C ALA A 2 -7.36 2.00 9.14
N THR A 3 -8.10 2.47 8.13
CA THR A 3 -8.32 1.73 6.90
C THR A 3 -7.71 2.49 5.72
N ALA A 4 -7.20 1.73 4.76
CA ALA A 4 -6.61 2.29 3.56
C ALA A 4 -6.81 1.32 2.40
N SER A 5 -6.68 1.85 1.19
CA SER A 5 -6.58 1.03 -0.02
C SER A 5 -5.23 1.32 -0.67
N ILE A 6 -4.54 0.27 -1.10
CA ILE A 6 -3.27 0.41 -1.79
C ILE A 6 -3.49 0.07 -3.25
N GLU A 7 -3.20 1.01 -4.14
CA GLU A 7 -3.29 0.79 -5.58
C GLU A 7 -1.89 0.55 -6.14
N VAL A 8 -1.71 -0.56 -6.81
CA VAL A 8 -0.46 -0.92 -7.49
C VAL A 8 -0.74 -0.92 -8.98
N SER A 9 0.02 -0.12 -9.74
CA SER A 9 -0.16 -0.03 -11.18
C SER A 9 1.19 -0.13 -11.90
N GLY A 10 1.14 -0.47 -13.18
CA GLY A 10 2.31 -0.63 -14.01
C GLY A 10 2.48 -2.05 -14.53
N PRO A 11 3.61 -2.36 -15.18
CA PRO A 11 3.87 -3.72 -15.65
C PRO A 11 3.87 -4.71 -14.48
N ASN A 12 3.20 -5.84 -14.67
CA ASN A 12 3.12 -6.90 -13.65
C ASN A 12 2.44 -6.47 -12.34
N ALA A 13 1.53 -5.50 -12.41
CA ALA A 13 0.85 -4.96 -11.21
C ALA A 13 0.19 -6.06 -10.38
N GLU A 14 -0.49 -7.01 -11.02
CA GLU A 14 -1.17 -8.10 -10.33
C GLU A 14 -0.20 -8.97 -9.54
N ARG A 15 0.91 -9.38 -10.16
CA ARG A 15 1.93 -10.18 -9.50
C ARG A 15 2.59 -9.41 -8.35
N LEU A 16 2.94 -8.16 -8.61
CA LEU A 16 3.59 -7.31 -7.60
C LEU A 16 2.67 -7.02 -6.42
N ALA A 17 1.38 -6.81 -6.67
CA ALA A 17 0.41 -6.62 -5.59
C ALA A 17 0.28 -7.88 -4.74
N GLY A 18 0.34 -9.06 -5.34
CA GLY A 18 0.35 -10.33 -4.61
C GLY A 18 1.55 -10.44 -3.68
N GLU A 19 2.72 -10.02 -4.13
CA GLU A 19 3.93 -10.00 -3.30
C GLU A 19 3.79 -9.00 -2.15
N LEU A 20 3.27 -7.82 -2.41
CA LEU A 20 3.04 -6.82 -1.37
C LEU A 20 2.04 -7.33 -0.34
N ARG A 21 0.95 -7.95 -0.80
CA ARG A 21 -0.05 -8.52 0.10
C ARG A 21 0.59 -9.56 1.03
N ALA A 22 1.43 -10.44 0.52
CA ALA A 22 2.12 -11.43 1.33
C ALA A 22 3.00 -10.78 2.40
N ALA A 23 3.72 -9.73 2.05
CA ALA A 23 4.54 -8.99 3.00
C ALA A 23 3.69 -8.33 4.09
N LEU A 24 2.54 -7.76 3.71
CA LEU A 24 1.63 -7.12 4.65
C LEU A 24 0.99 -8.13 5.60
N VAL A 25 0.58 -9.29 5.10
CA VAL A 25 0.00 -10.34 5.93
C VAL A 25 0.98 -10.77 7.02
N THR A 26 2.27 -10.85 6.68
CA THR A 26 3.31 -11.21 7.63
C THR A 26 3.54 -10.13 8.68
N ALA A 27 3.41 -8.85 8.29
CA ALA A 27 3.74 -7.71 9.14
C ALA A 27 2.55 -7.14 9.92
N ILE A 28 1.32 -7.55 9.59
CA ILE A 28 0.12 -6.92 10.16
C ILE A 28 0.01 -7.21 11.66
N GLN A 29 -0.41 -6.20 12.42
CA GLN A 29 -0.60 -6.32 13.86
C GLN A 29 -1.90 -7.07 14.18
N PRO A 30 -2.02 -7.67 15.38
CA PRO A 30 -3.26 -8.29 15.79
C PRO A 30 -4.45 -7.33 15.68
N GLY A 31 -5.54 -7.79 15.10
CA GLY A 31 -6.71 -6.96 14.85
C GLY A 31 -6.71 -6.26 13.49
N GLY A 32 -5.58 -6.25 12.79
CA GLY A 32 -5.51 -5.76 11.42
C GLY A 32 -5.93 -6.82 10.42
N SER A 33 -6.09 -6.42 9.17
CA SER A 33 -6.41 -7.36 8.09
C SER A 33 -5.92 -6.84 6.76
N VAL A 34 -5.70 -7.77 5.83
CA VAL A 34 -5.30 -7.46 4.46
C VAL A 34 -6.26 -8.20 3.53
N SER A 35 -6.95 -7.48 2.65
CA SER A 35 -7.90 -8.10 1.73
C SER A 35 -7.19 -8.86 0.61
N PRO A 36 -7.88 -9.77 -0.09
CA PRO A 36 -7.37 -10.32 -1.33
C PRO A 36 -7.15 -9.21 -2.36
N VAL A 37 -6.24 -9.46 -3.31
CA VAL A 37 -5.99 -8.52 -4.40
C VAL A 37 -7.19 -8.47 -5.32
N GLU A 38 -7.69 -7.26 -5.59
CA GLU A 38 -8.72 -7.03 -6.61
C GLU A 38 -8.05 -6.36 -7.81
N VAL A 39 -8.37 -6.83 -9.01
CA VAL A 39 -7.74 -6.33 -10.23
C VAL A 39 -8.78 -5.62 -11.08
N GLU A 40 -8.49 -4.36 -11.44
CA GLU A 40 -9.29 -3.60 -12.39
C GLU A 40 -8.51 -3.47 -13.70
N ARG A 41 -9.17 -3.77 -14.81
CA ARG A 41 -8.55 -3.68 -16.12
C ARG A 41 -9.35 -2.73 -16.99
N SER A 42 -8.68 -1.76 -17.60
CA SER A 42 -9.29 -0.86 -18.56
C SER A 42 -8.27 -0.55 -19.64
N ALA A 43 -8.63 -0.80 -20.90
CA ALA A 43 -7.76 -0.55 -22.06
C ALA A 43 -6.34 -1.07 -21.83
N ASP A 44 -5.38 -0.16 -21.63
CA ASP A 44 -3.97 -0.51 -21.46
C ASP A 44 -3.51 -0.48 -20.00
N LEU A 45 -4.43 -0.25 -19.05
CA LEU A 45 -4.08 -0.08 -17.65
C LEU A 45 -4.60 -1.23 -16.81
N VAL A 46 -3.72 -1.77 -15.98
CA VAL A 46 -4.07 -2.75 -14.97
C VAL A 46 -3.76 -2.13 -13.61
N ILE A 47 -4.76 -2.08 -12.74
CA ILE A 47 -4.60 -1.59 -11.37
C ILE A 47 -5.00 -2.72 -10.43
N ALA A 48 -4.12 -3.07 -9.53
CA ALA A 48 -4.39 -4.05 -8.49
C ALA A 48 -4.59 -3.32 -7.17
N ILE A 49 -5.64 -3.67 -6.44
CA ILE A 49 -6.06 -2.96 -5.22
C ILE A 49 -6.06 -3.91 -4.05
N ILE A 50 -5.48 -3.47 -2.93
CA ILE A 50 -5.44 -4.20 -1.67
C ILE A 50 -6.08 -3.33 -0.59
N GLY A 51 -7.12 -3.84 0.07
CA GLY A 51 -7.69 -3.18 1.24
C GLY A 51 -6.89 -3.54 2.49
N LEU A 52 -6.73 -2.58 3.40
CA LEU A 52 -5.87 -2.73 4.56
C LEU A 52 -6.53 -2.13 5.80
N VAL A 53 -6.57 -2.89 6.89
CA VAL A 53 -6.90 -2.38 8.22
C VAL A 53 -5.62 -2.52 9.05
N PHE A 54 -5.13 -1.44 9.63
CA PHE A 54 -3.81 -1.44 10.24
C PHE A 54 -3.73 -0.53 11.46
N SER A 55 -2.71 -0.76 12.28
CA SER A 55 -2.32 0.12 13.37
C SER A 55 -0.80 0.14 13.47
N GLY A 56 -0.25 1.29 13.88
CA GLY A 56 1.17 1.45 14.11
C GLY A 56 1.99 1.75 12.85
N VAL A 57 3.27 2.02 13.05
CA VAL A 57 4.19 2.47 11.99
C VAL A 57 4.81 1.34 11.17
N GLY A 58 4.76 0.12 11.66
CA GLY A 58 5.36 -1.02 10.96
C GLY A 58 4.79 -1.25 9.58
N THR A 59 3.50 -0.94 9.39
CA THR A 59 2.83 -1.07 8.09
C THR A 59 3.45 -0.13 7.06
N ALA A 60 3.67 1.14 7.43
CA ALA A 60 4.27 2.12 6.52
C ALA A 60 5.67 1.67 6.08
N ARG A 61 6.47 1.18 7.02
CA ARG A 61 7.81 0.69 6.72
C ARG A 61 7.77 -0.51 5.77
N THR A 62 6.86 -1.44 5.99
CA THR A 62 6.71 -2.61 5.13
C THR A 62 6.38 -2.20 3.70
N ILE A 63 5.43 -1.28 3.53
CA ILE A 63 5.04 -0.79 2.20
C ILE A 63 6.22 -0.07 1.55
N TRP A 64 6.90 0.80 2.29
CA TRP A 64 8.01 1.57 1.76
C TRP A 64 9.17 0.67 1.30
N ASP A 65 9.59 -0.26 2.15
CA ASP A 65 10.71 -1.15 1.84
C ASP A 65 10.40 -2.01 0.61
N TRP A 66 9.17 -2.53 0.53
CA TRP A 66 8.74 -3.31 -0.62
C TRP A 66 8.78 -2.49 -1.90
N TRP A 67 8.22 -1.28 -1.88
CA TRP A 67 8.20 -0.39 -3.05
C TRP A 67 9.60 0.05 -3.44
N HIS A 68 10.41 0.44 -2.47
CA HIS A 68 11.77 0.92 -2.71
C HIS A 68 12.62 -0.12 -3.44
N ASP A 69 12.47 -1.38 -3.07
CA ASP A 69 13.21 -2.46 -3.72
C ASP A 69 12.76 -2.70 -5.16
N ARG A 70 11.55 -2.29 -5.51
CA ARG A 70 10.94 -2.57 -6.81
C ARG A 70 10.68 -1.36 -7.69
N ARG A 71 11.08 -0.18 -7.24
CA ARG A 71 10.80 1.05 -7.99
C ARG A 71 11.41 1.06 -9.39
N SER A 72 12.52 0.34 -9.61
CA SER A 72 13.17 0.24 -10.91
C SER A 72 12.38 -0.62 -11.91
N GLU A 73 11.38 -1.36 -11.45
CA GLU A 73 10.53 -2.19 -12.31
C GLU A 73 9.37 -1.40 -12.93
N GLY A 74 9.31 -0.09 -12.71
CA GLY A 74 8.26 0.75 -13.26
C GLY A 74 6.94 0.68 -12.50
N VAL A 75 6.92 0.08 -11.31
CA VAL A 75 5.72 -0.03 -10.51
C VAL A 75 5.39 1.31 -9.85
N LYS A 76 4.10 1.65 -9.82
CA LYS A 76 3.59 2.83 -9.13
C LYS A 76 2.69 2.37 -7.99
N VAL A 77 2.85 2.99 -6.83
CA VAL A 77 2.06 2.65 -5.65
C VAL A 77 1.44 3.92 -5.09
N LYS A 78 0.13 3.86 -4.87
CA LYS A 78 -0.63 4.95 -4.28
C LYS A 78 -1.45 4.41 -3.12
N ILE A 79 -1.48 5.14 -2.02
CA ILE A 79 -2.26 4.78 -0.84
C ILE A 79 -3.41 5.77 -0.70
N LEU A 80 -4.64 5.25 -0.61
CA LEU A 80 -5.82 6.07 -0.39
C LEU A 80 -6.32 5.82 1.04
N LEU A 81 -6.35 6.87 1.83
CA LEU A 81 -6.81 6.80 3.20
C LEU A 81 -8.33 7.01 3.27
N ASP A 82 -8.92 6.61 4.39
CA ASP A 82 -10.37 6.66 4.58
C ASP A 82 -10.95 8.08 4.61
N ASP A 83 -10.12 9.10 4.80
CA ASP A 83 -10.55 10.51 4.76
C ASP A 83 -10.41 11.14 3.38
N GLY A 84 -10.02 10.37 2.37
CA GLY A 84 -9.82 10.86 1.01
C GLY A 84 -8.41 11.30 0.69
N THR A 85 -7.51 11.30 1.68
CA THR A 85 -6.10 11.63 1.43
C THR A 85 -5.44 10.59 0.54
N GLN A 86 -4.70 11.05 -0.45
CA GLN A 86 -3.94 10.17 -1.36
C GLN A 86 -2.45 10.40 -1.16
N VAL A 87 -1.70 9.31 -1.05
CA VAL A 87 -0.25 9.36 -0.92
C VAL A 87 0.37 8.57 -2.06
N ASP A 88 1.14 9.26 -2.90
CA ASP A 88 1.88 8.62 -3.99
C ASP A 88 3.32 8.40 -3.50
N LEU A 89 3.77 7.15 -3.48
CA LEU A 89 5.08 6.82 -2.93
C LEU A 89 6.23 7.46 -3.70
N SER A 90 6.03 7.77 -4.97
CA SER A 90 7.07 8.46 -5.75
C SER A 90 7.21 9.94 -5.39
N GLY A 91 6.22 10.52 -4.70
CA GLY A 91 6.20 11.93 -4.32
C GLY A 91 6.50 12.20 -2.85
N VAL A 92 6.77 11.19 -2.05
CA VAL A 92 7.04 11.33 -0.62
C VAL A 92 8.29 10.55 -0.23
N ASP A 93 8.86 10.87 0.92
CA ASP A 93 9.94 10.07 1.49
C ASP A 93 9.40 9.11 2.56
N GLN A 94 10.25 8.22 3.05
CA GLN A 94 9.86 7.22 4.05
C GLN A 94 9.30 7.87 5.32
N LYS A 95 9.93 8.93 5.79
CA LYS A 95 9.52 9.61 7.00
C LYS A 95 8.13 10.24 6.86
N GLN A 96 7.87 10.87 5.72
CA GLN A 96 6.55 11.46 5.43
C GLN A 96 5.46 10.39 5.39
N LEU A 97 5.76 9.25 4.79
CA LEU A 97 4.82 8.13 4.73
C LEU A 97 4.52 7.61 6.14
N GLU A 98 5.54 7.40 6.95
CA GLU A 98 5.37 6.92 8.32
C GLU A 98 4.53 7.89 9.15
N ILE A 99 4.82 9.20 9.05
CA ILE A 99 4.06 10.21 9.79
C ILE A 99 2.60 10.24 9.34
N THR A 100 2.36 10.18 8.04
CA THR A 100 1.00 10.24 7.49
C THR A 100 0.15 9.05 7.97
N LEU A 101 0.70 7.84 7.89
CA LEU A 101 -0.03 6.65 8.33
C LEU A 101 -0.15 6.57 9.85
N ASP A 102 0.87 7.00 10.59
CA ASP A 102 0.85 7.01 12.05
C ASP A 102 -0.24 7.94 12.58
N ARG A 103 -0.41 9.11 11.98
CA ARG A 103 -1.49 10.04 12.37
C ARG A 103 -2.87 9.41 12.26
N ARG A 104 -3.08 8.57 11.24
CA ARG A 104 -4.37 7.92 11.05
C ARG A 104 -4.65 6.87 12.14
N THR A 105 -3.61 6.27 12.70
CA THR A 105 -3.79 5.21 13.69
C THR A 105 -3.91 5.73 15.12
N ARG A 106 -3.63 7.02 15.36
CA ARG A 106 -3.68 7.64 16.69
C ARG A 106 -5.06 8.20 17.06
N HIS A 107 -6.00 8.15 16.17
CA HIS A 107 -7.35 8.70 16.43
C HIS A 107 -8.37 7.65 16.77
#